data_8c72210242c1846510bafb84b23769c6
#
_entry.id   8c72210242c1846510bafb84b23769c6
#
_cell.length_a   1.000
_cell.length_b   1.000
_cell.length_c   1.000
_cell.angle_alpha   90.00
_cell.angle_beta   90.00
_cell.angle_gamma   90.00
#
_symmetry.space_group_name_H-M   'P 1'
#
loop_
_entity.id
_entity.type
_entity.pdbx_description
1 polymer ?
#
loop_
_entity_poly.entity_id
_entity_poly.type
_entity_poly.pdbx_seq_one_letter_code
_entity_poly.pdbx_strand_id
1 'polypeptide(L)'
;VGISRISWTAIQKPDKTISGGEEGVATGIAQCDDQLVTVLDFEKIVAEIAPETTIQIREIEKMGNRVSRDCPVLIAEDSILLSRMIHEALNKAGYTNLKMFSNGQELWDYIKPLADDPKTLLQKAALVITDIEMPSMDGHRLTKLIKSDNVLKQVPVIIFSSLVTEEMRIKGKQLGADEQLSKPEIGHLVDVMDGLLERRGSNLN
;
A
#
# COMPACT_ATOMS: atom_id res chain seq x y z
N VAL A 1 -27.61 -11.69 -16.65
CA VAL A 1 -26.20 -11.39 -16.31
C VAL A 1 -25.45 -12.70 -16.45
N GLY A 2 -24.48 -12.76 -17.37
CA GLY A 2 -23.67 -13.94 -17.66
C GLY A 2 -22.20 -13.66 -17.36
N ILE A 3 -21.43 -14.73 -17.13
CA ILE A 3 -19.96 -14.68 -17.02
C ILE A 3 -19.42 -15.25 -18.33
N SER A 4 -18.65 -14.45 -19.07
CA SER A 4 -17.94 -14.87 -20.27
C SER A 4 -16.44 -14.85 -20.02
N ARG A 5 -15.72 -15.84 -20.59
CA ARG A 5 -14.25 -15.90 -20.55
C ARG A 5 -13.70 -15.27 -21.83
N ILE A 6 -12.90 -14.24 -21.67
CA ILE A 6 -12.24 -13.55 -22.79
C ILE A 6 -10.73 -13.74 -22.65
N SER A 7 -10.06 -14.11 -23.75
CA SER A 7 -8.60 -14.14 -23.79
C SER A 7 -8.05 -12.71 -23.81
N TRP A 8 -6.97 -12.44 -23.10
CA TRP A 8 -6.26 -11.16 -23.14
C TRP A 8 -5.84 -10.76 -24.57
N THR A 9 -5.59 -11.72 -25.43
CA THR A 9 -5.24 -11.48 -26.85
C THR A 9 -6.41 -10.98 -27.67
N ALA A 10 -7.64 -11.16 -27.21
CA ALA A 10 -8.87 -10.70 -27.87
C ALA A 10 -9.30 -9.30 -27.41
N ILE A 11 -8.61 -8.71 -26.41
CA ILE A 11 -8.90 -7.36 -25.93
C ILE A 11 -8.05 -6.37 -26.72
N GLN A 12 -8.71 -5.50 -27.46
CA GLN A 12 -8.09 -4.41 -28.22
C GLN A 12 -8.13 -3.10 -27.45
N LYS A 13 -7.10 -2.27 -27.61
CA LYS A 13 -7.15 -0.91 -27.05
C LYS A 13 -8.23 -0.11 -27.76
N PRO A 14 -9.11 0.58 -27.05
CA PRO A 14 -10.12 1.43 -27.67
C PRO A 14 -9.47 2.61 -28.38
N ASP A 15 -10.07 3.05 -29.48
CA ASP A 15 -9.70 4.32 -30.11
C ASP A 15 -9.94 5.47 -29.12
N LYS A 16 -9.12 6.51 -29.20
CA LYS A 16 -9.21 7.70 -28.32
C LYS A 16 -10.61 8.36 -28.34
N THR A 17 -11.32 8.22 -29.45
CA THR A 17 -12.68 8.73 -29.62
C THR A 17 -13.72 7.93 -28.82
N ILE A 18 -13.50 6.62 -28.65
CA ILE A 18 -14.42 5.72 -27.93
C ILE A 18 -14.07 5.66 -26.44
N SER A 19 -12.79 5.83 -26.09
CA SER A 19 -12.34 5.79 -24.70
C SER A 19 -12.65 7.07 -23.91
N GLY A 20 -13.12 8.15 -24.52
CA GLY A 20 -13.30 9.45 -23.87
C GLY A 20 -12.00 10.26 -23.76
N GLY A 21 -11.00 9.96 -24.62
CA GLY A 21 -9.67 10.59 -24.60
C GLY A 21 -8.70 9.92 -23.61
N GLU A 22 -7.69 10.65 -23.17
CA GLU A 22 -6.70 10.15 -22.18
C GLU A 22 -7.31 9.97 -20.79
N GLU A 23 -8.45 10.60 -20.52
CA GLU A 23 -9.18 10.56 -19.24
C GLU A 23 -10.33 9.54 -19.24
N GLY A 24 -10.58 8.83 -20.33
CA GLY A 24 -11.69 7.89 -20.43
C GLY A 24 -11.52 6.64 -19.54
N VAL A 25 -12.66 6.08 -19.10
CA VAL A 25 -12.72 4.91 -18.22
C VAL A 25 -12.72 3.57 -18.97
N ALA A 26 -12.69 3.57 -20.29
CA ALA A 26 -12.63 2.35 -21.12
C ALA A 26 -11.16 1.95 -21.34
N THR A 27 -10.77 0.77 -20.85
CA THR A 27 -9.41 0.22 -20.97
C THR A 27 -9.25 -0.74 -22.13
N GLY A 28 -10.37 -1.32 -22.61
CA GLY A 28 -10.35 -2.28 -23.69
C GLY A 28 -11.70 -2.49 -24.36
N ILE A 29 -11.67 -3.03 -25.56
CA ILE A 29 -12.86 -3.51 -26.28
C ILE A 29 -12.59 -4.96 -26.66
N ALA A 30 -13.53 -5.84 -26.38
CA ALA A 30 -13.47 -7.24 -26.77
C ALA A 30 -14.75 -7.65 -27.52
N GLN A 31 -14.63 -8.57 -28.47
CA GLN A 31 -15.76 -9.20 -29.11
C GLN A 31 -16.09 -10.47 -28.34
N CYS A 32 -17.31 -10.54 -27.80
CA CYS A 32 -17.88 -11.74 -27.21
C CYS A 32 -19.08 -12.17 -28.03
N ASP A 33 -18.99 -13.30 -28.67
CA ASP A 33 -19.97 -13.77 -29.67
C ASP A 33 -20.19 -12.69 -30.74
N ASP A 34 -21.43 -12.24 -30.95
CA ASP A 34 -21.77 -11.16 -31.89
C ASP A 34 -21.88 -9.77 -31.21
N GLN A 35 -21.40 -9.61 -29.96
CA GLN A 35 -21.50 -8.37 -29.22
C GLN A 35 -20.12 -7.77 -28.92
N LEU A 36 -20.02 -6.45 -29.06
CA LEU A 36 -18.86 -5.70 -28.57
C LEU A 36 -19.04 -5.40 -27.05
N VAL A 37 -18.07 -5.81 -26.27
CA VAL A 37 -18.02 -5.59 -24.82
C VAL A 37 -16.92 -4.60 -24.50
N THR A 38 -17.26 -3.53 -23.81
CA THR A 38 -16.31 -2.55 -23.32
C THR A 38 -15.77 -3.01 -21.96
N VAL A 39 -14.45 -3.12 -21.84
CA VAL A 39 -13.77 -3.37 -20.56
C VAL A 39 -13.54 -2.04 -19.89
N LEU A 40 -14.11 -1.86 -18.71
CA LEU A 40 -14.01 -0.61 -17.95
C LEU A 40 -12.90 -0.70 -16.90
N ASP A 41 -12.23 0.43 -16.69
CA ASP A 41 -11.35 0.66 -15.55
C ASP A 41 -12.20 0.98 -14.31
N PHE A 42 -12.52 -0.04 -13.56
CA PHE A 42 -13.37 0.11 -12.38
C PHE A 42 -12.69 0.95 -11.29
N GLU A 43 -11.37 0.87 -11.18
CA GLU A 43 -10.58 1.64 -10.22
C GLU A 43 -10.62 3.13 -10.55
N LYS A 44 -10.52 3.46 -11.83
CA LYS A 44 -10.68 4.84 -12.31
C LYS A 44 -12.09 5.38 -12.07
N ILE A 45 -13.11 4.55 -12.31
CA ILE A 45 -14.50 4.91 -12.01
C ILE A 45 -14.69 5.20 -10.52
N VAL A 46 -14.14 4.34 -9.65
CA VAL A 46 -14.21 4.55 -8.20
C VAL A 46 -13.47 5.82 -7.79
N ALA A 47 -12.29 6.09 -8.36
CA ALA A 47 -11.53 7.30 -8.09
C ALA A 47 -12.28 8.58 -8.51
N GLU A 48 -13.08 8.54 -9.58
CA GLU A 48 -13.92 9.67 -10.02
C GLU A 48 -15.17 9.86 -9.15
N ILE A 49 -15.79 8.76 -8.69
CA ILE A 49 -17.04 8.80 -7.89
C ILE A 49 -16.75 9.12 -6.42
N ALA A 50 -15.65 8.61 -5.89
CA ALA A 50 -15.27 8.73 -4.47
C ALA A 50 -13.79 9.13 -4.35
N PRO A 51 -13.41 10.34 -4.77
CA PRO A 51 -12.01 10.82 -4.73
C PRO A 51 -11.44 10.84 -3.31
N GLU A 52 -12.29 10.90 -2.29
CA GLU A 52 -11.91 10.81 -0.88
C GLU A 52 -11.37 9.43 -0.47
N THR A 53 -11.63 8.38 -1.25
CA THR A 53 -11.08 7.03 -1.02
C THR A 53 -9.75 6.80 -1.73
N THR A 54 -9.33 7.76 -2.57
CA THR A 54 -8.12 7.68 -3.39
C THR A 54 -6.96 8.41 -2.71
N ILE A 55 -5.78 7.82 -2.74
CA ILE A 55 -4.56 8.43 -2.20
C ILE A 55 -4.29 9.77 -2.90
N GLN A 56 -4.31 10.87 -2.14
CA GLN A 56 -4.14 12.22 -2.66
C GLN A 56 -2.66 12.61 -2.71
N ILE A 57 -1.97 12.26 -3.78
CA ILE A 57 -0.55 12.60 -4.00
C ILE A 57 -0.29 14.11 -3.87
N ARG A 58 -1.30 14.95 -4.16
CA ARG A 58 -1.23 16.42 -3.98
C ARG A 58 -0.92 16.86 -2.55
N GLU A 59 -1.22 16.03 -1.54
CA GLU A 59 -0.83 16.32 -0.15
C GLU A 59 0.69 16.31 0.00
N ILE A 60 1.37 15.37 -0.65
CA ILE A 60 2.82 15.26 -0.65
C ILE A 60 3.47 16.50 -1.30
N GLU A 61 2.89 17.01 -2.39
CA GLU A 61 3.40 18.20 -3.08
C GLU A 61 3.37 19.46 -2.19
N LYS A 62 2.42 19.53 -1.25
CA LYS A 62 2.34 20.63 -0.28
C LYS A 62 3.41 20.57 0.81
N MET A 63 4.03 19.42 1.02
CA MET A 63 5.08 19.25 2.04
C MET A 63 6.43 19.87 1.65
N GLY A 64 6.55 20.39 0.40
CA GLY A 64 7.76 21.06 -0.10
C GLY A 64 8.91 20.10 -0.39
N ASN A 65 10.11 20.66 -0.58
CA ASN A 65 11.31 19.86 -0.84
C ASN A 65 11.76 19.12 0.43
N ARG A 66 11.76 17.81 0.37
CA ARG A 66 12.16 16.93 1.46
C ARG A 66 13.54 16.32 1.21
N VAL A 67 14.28 16.08 2.28
CA VAL A 67 15.58 15.38 2.21
C VAL A 67 15.32 13.90 1.91
N SER A 68 16.08 13.33 0.98
CA SER A 68 16.02 11.90 0.65
C SER A 68 16.39 11.05 1.88
N ARG A 69 15.58 10.02 2.16
CA ARG A 69 15.77 9.05 3.24
C ARG A 69 15.92 7.66 2.67
N ASP A 70 17.12 7.11 2.74
CA ASP A 70 17.44 5.74 2.29
C ASP A 70 17.24 4.72 3.41
N CYS A 71 16.16 4.83 4.17
CA CYS A 71 15.81 3.83 5.18
C CYS A 71 14.87 2.78 4.58
N PRO A 72 15.09 1.47 4.83
CA PRO A 72 14.30 0.41 4.23
C PRO A 72 12.90 0.35 4.86
N VAL A 73 11.89 0.65 4.05
CA VAL A 73 10.47 0.56 4.41
C VAL A 73 9.85 -0.65 3.72
N LEU A 74 9.25 -1.54 4.50
CA LEU A 74 8.57 -2.74 4.00
C LEU A 74 7.07 -2.47 3.93
N ILE A 75 6.44 -2.75 2.80
CA ILE A 75 5.03 -2.41 2.56
C ILE A 75 4.29 -3.64 2.05
N ALA A 76 3.23 -4.07 2.74
CA ALA A 76 2.32 -5.12 2.30
C ALA A 76 0.99 -4.52 1.83
N GLU A 77 0.67 -4.70 0.56
CA GLU A 77 -0.52 -4.20 -0.12
C GLU A 77 -0.86 -5.12 -1.29
N ASP A 78 -2.06 -5.69 -1.34
CA ASP A 78 -2.47 -6.65 -2.36
C ASP A 78 -3.03 -6.00 -3.63
N SER A 79 -3.56 -4.79 -3.53
CA SER A 79 -3.99 -4.02 -4.70
C SER A 79 -2.78 -3.50 -5.48
N ILE A 80 -2.61 -3.95 -6.71
CA ILE A 80 -1.53 -3.50 -7.61
C ILE A 80 -1.57 -1.99 -7.81
N LEU A 81 -2.78 -1.41 -7.93
CA LEU A 81 -2.94 0.03 -8.12
C LEU A 81 -2.53 0.79 -6.86
N LEU A 82 -3.09 0.43 -5.70
CA LEU A 82 -2.78 1.11 -4.44
C LEU A 82 -1.30 0.95 -4.08
N SER A 83 -0.72 -0.22 -4.31
CA SER A 83 0.71 -0.48 -4.15
C SER A 83 1.57 0.50 -4.96
N ARG A 84 1.23 0.73 -6.24
CA ARG A 84 1.91 1.73 -7.08
C ARG A 84 1.72 3.15 -6.57
N MET A 85 0.49 3.52 -6.19
CA MET A 85 0.19 4.87 -5.69
C MET A 85 0.92 5.17 -4.39
N ILE A 86 0.97 4.21 -3.45
CA ILE A 86 1.72 4.32 -2.20
C ILE A 86 3.21 4.48 -2.51
N HIS A 87 3.75 3.63 -3.39
CA HIS A 87 5.15 3.70 -3.80
C HIS A 87 5.52 5.07 -4.41
N GLU A 88 4.71 5.57 -5.35
CA GLU A 88 4.92 6.88 -5.97
C GLU A 88 4.84 8.02 -4.96
N ALA A 89 3.84 7.99 -4.07
CA ALA A 89 3.64 9.01 -3.05
C ALA A 89 4.83 9.05 -2.07
N LEU A 90 5.25 7.89 -1.54
CA LEU A 90 6.38 7.82 -0.62
C LEU A 90 7.71 8.17 -1.29
N ASN A 91 7.89 7.81 -2.56
CA ASN A 91 9.08 8.19 -3.33
C ASN A 91 9.14 9.72 -3.51
N LYS A 92 8.03 10.37 -3.88
CA LYS A 92 7.91 11.84 -3.93
C LYS A 92 8.16 12.49 -2.56
N ALA A 93 7.77 11.81 -1.47
CA ALA A 93 8.05 12.24 -0.10
C ALA A 93 9.52 12.04 0.32
N GLY A 94 10.38 11.50 -0.55
CA GLY A 94 11.81 11.33 -0.31
C GLY A 94 12.22 9.96 0.21
N TYR A 95 11.31 9.00 0.36
CA TYR A 95 11.64 7.63 0.75
C TYR A 95 12.07 6.82 -0.46
N THR A 96 13.35 6.47 -0.58
CA THR A 96 13.93 5.86 -1.78
C THR A 96 14.12 4.35 -1.68
N ASN A 97 14.06 3.78 -0.48
CA ASN A 97 14.28 2.35 -0.23
C ASN A 97 12.97 1.68 0.21
N LEU A 98 12.08 1.47 -0.77
CA LEU A 98 10.75 0.89 -0.58
C LEU A 98 10.74 -0.54 -1.10
N LYS A 99 10.30 -1.49 -0.27
CA LYS A 99 10.11 -2.88 -0.67
C LYS A 99 8.64 -3.28 -0.54
N MET A 100 8.03 -3.60 -1.69
CA MET A 100 6.61 -3.95 -1.79
C MET A 100 6.43 -5.47 -1.71
N PHE A 101 5.35 -5.90 -1.05
CA PHE A 101 4.89 -7.29 -0.92
C PHE A 101 3.40 -7.33 -1.23
N SER A 102 2.94 -8.41 -1.87
CA SER A 102 1.54 -8.56 -2.28
C SER A 102 0.62 -9.09 -1.18
N ASN A 103 1.15 -9.46 -0.03
CA ASN A 103 0.39 -9.92 1.14
C ASN A 103 1.27 -10.00 2.38
N GLY A 104 0.61 -10.18 3.54
CA GLY A 104 1.33 -10.27 4.82
C GLY A 104 2.23 -11.49 4.95
N GLN A 105 1.92 -12.61 4.25
CA GLN A 105 2.74 -13.82 4.32
C GLN A 105 4.11 -13.60 3.66
N GLU A 106 4.15 -12.98 2.48
CA GLU A 106 5.40 -12.66 1.79
C GLU A 106 6.29 -11.72 2.62
N LEU A 107 5.69 -10.69 3.25
CA LEU A 107 6.43 -9.81 4.14
C LEU A 107 6.92 -10.55 5.37
N TRP A 108 6.11 -11.42 5.97
CA TRP A 108 6.53 -12.23 7.11
C TRP A 108 7.70 -13.14 6.78
N ASP A 109 7.64 -13.84 5.64
CA ASP A 109 8.71 -14.75 5.19
C ASP A 109 10.02 -14.01 4.91
N TYR A 110 9.92 -12.72 4.52
CA TYR A 110 11.08 -11.86 4.36
C TYR A 110 11.66 -11.36 5.68
N ILE A 111 10.82 -10.88 6.61
CA ILE A 111 11.29 -10.22 7.85
C ILE A 111 11.66 -11.24 8.94
N LYS A 112 11.01 -12.38 9.01
CA LYS A 112 11.23 -13.38 10.06
C LYS A 112 12.69 -13.84 10.18
N PRO A 113 13.40 -14.19 9.09
CA PRO A 113 14.80 -14.58 9.17
C PRO A 113 15.74 -13.45 9.65
N LEU A 114 15.32 -12.18 9.53
CA LEU A 114 16.12 -11.05 10.00
C LEU A 114 16.18 -10.96 11.54
N ALA A 115 15.30 -11.68 12.25
CA ALA A 115 15.31 -11.75 13.70
C ALA A 115 16.58 -12.45 14.24
N ASP A 116 17.23 -13.30 13.43
CA ASP A 116 18.45 -14.02 13.82
C ASP A 116 19.68 -13.11 13.87
N ASP A 117 19.65 -11.96 13.18
CA ASP A 117 20.71 -10.96 13.20
C ASP A 117 20.16 -9.53 13.35
N PRO A 118 20.14 -8.99 14.57
CA PRO A 118 19.63 -7.64 14.84
C PRO A 118 20.31 -6.53 14.03
N LYS A 119 21.58 -6.69 13.63
CA LYS A 119 22.27 -5.69 12.81
C LYS A 119 21.73 -5.70 11.38
N THR A 120 21.52 -6.88 10.82
CA THR A 120 20.89 -7.03 9.51
C THR A 120 19.44 -6.55 9.52
N LEU A 121 18.70 -6.79 10.61
CA LEU A 121 17.33 -6.26 10.77
C LEU A 121 17.31 -4.73 10.66
N LEU A 122 18.19 -4.04 11.36
CA LEU A 122 18.25 -2.57 11.32
C LEU A 122 18.55 -2.02 9.93
N GLN A 123 19.35 -2.76 9.14
CA GLN A 123 19.72 -2.37 7.79
C GLN A 123 18.66 -2.70 6.74
N LYS A 124 17.72 -3.62 7.02
CA LYS A 124 16.75 -4.14 6.04
C LYS A 124 15.29 -3.89 6.37
N ALA A 125 14.99 -3.43 7.59
CA ALA A 125 13.62 -3.18 8.05
C ALA A 125 13.59 -2.02 9.05
N ALA A 126 13.48 -0.80 8.56
CA ALA A 126 13.34 0.39 9.39
C ALA A 126 11.91 0.60 9.87
N LEU A 127 10.93 0.27 9.03
CA LEU A 127 9.51 0.46 9.29
C LEU A 127 8.70 -0.53 8.44
N VAL A 128 7.55 -0.95 8.95
CA VAL A 128 6.56 -1.77 8.22
C VAL A 128 5.27 -0.97 8.05
N ILE A 129 4.73 -0.98 6.84
CA ILE A 129 3.37 -0.50 6.53
C ILE A 129 2.59 -1.71 6.04
N THR A 130 1.38 -1.91 6.50
CA THR A 130 0.55 -3.04 6.08
C THR A 130 -0.91 -2.63 5.91
N ASP A 131 -1.53 -3.09 4.81
CA ASP A 131 -2.98 -3.13 4.76
C ASP A 131 -3.53 -4.16 5.75
N ILE A 132 -4.84 -4.10 6.06
CA ILE A 132 -5.54 -5.09 6.86
C ILE A 132 -6.00 -6.24 5.97
N GLU A 133 -6.74 -5.95 4.91
CA GLU A 133 -7.42 -6.94 4.08
C GLU A 133 -6.52 -7.43 2.95
N MET A 134 -5.82 -8.53 3.19
CA MET A 134 -4.93 -9.17 2.21
C MET A 134 -5.12 -10.68 2.19
N PRO A 135 -4.92 -11.35 1.05
CA PRO A 135 -4.94 -12.82 0.97
C PRO A 135 -3.80 -13.45 1.79
N SER A 136 -3.91 -14.73 2.08
CA SER A 136 -2.91 -15.56 2.78
C SER A 136 -2.66 -15.15 4.23
N MET A 137 -2.28 -13.92 4.49
CA MET A 137 -2.10 -13.35 5.84
C MET A 137 -2.55 -11.90 5.87
N ASP A 138 -3.52 -11.60 6.72
CA ASP A 138 -4.01 -10.25 6.97
C ASP A 138 -3.02 -9.40 7.79
N GLY A 139 -3.18 -8.05 7.72
CA GLY A 139 -2.27 -7.12 8.38
C GLY A 139 -2.33 -7.17 9.92
N HIS A 140 -3.45 -7.54 10.52
CA HIS A 140 -3.56 -7.73 11.96
C HIS A 140 -2.73 -8.92 12.43
N ARG A 141 -2.78 -10.04 11.71
CA ARG A 141 -1.98 -11.23 12.00
C ARG A 141 -0.50 -10.93 11.82
N LEU A 142 -0.12 -10.25 10.73
CA LEU A 142 1.26 -9.82 10.49
C LEU A 142 1.77 -8.94 11.64
N THR A 143 1.00 -7.90 12.03
CA THR A 143 1.32 -7.02 13.15
C THR A 143 1.54 -7.81 14.44
N LYS A 144 0.62 -8.72 14.77
CA LYS A 144 0.75 -9.57 15.95
C LYS A 144 2.03 -10.39 15.94
N LEU A 145 2.37 -11.02 14.82
CA LEU A 145 3.59 -11.83 14.69
C LEU A 145 4.85 -10.99 14.89
N ILE A 146 4.94 -9.82 14.25
CA ILE A 146 6.08 -8.89 14.39
C ILE A 146 6.19 -8.43 15.85
N LYS A 147 5.09 -7.97 16.46
CA LYS A 147 5.09 -7.37 17.81
C LYS A 147 5.22 -8.41 18.94
N SER A 148 4.93 -9.68 18.66
CA SER A 148 5.14 -10.79 19.62
C SER A 148 6.54 -11.38 19.58
N ASP A 149 7.34 -11.10 18.55
CA ASP A 149 8.72 -11.56 18.43
C ASP A 149 9.66 -10.67 19.26
N ASN A 150 10.59 -11.29 19.99
CA ASN A 150 11.46 -10.57 20.91
C ASN A 150 12.42 -9.57 20.24
N VAL A 151 12.78 -9.83 18.97
CA VAL A 151 13.68 -9.00 18.18
C VAL A 151 12.90 -8.08 17.25
N LEU A 152 11.93 -8.63 16.50
CA LEU A 152 11.16 -7.87 15.51
C LEU A 152 10.25 -6.80 16.10
N LYS A 153 9.81 -6.94 17.38
CA LYS A 153 8.92 -5.97 18.05
C LYS A 153 9.43 -4.53 18.08
N GLN A 154 10.75 -4.35 17.93
CA GLN A 154 11.36 -3.02 17.83
C GLN A 154 11.11 -2.31 16.50
N VAL A 155 10.67 -3.05 15.46
CA VAL A 155 10.33 -2.46 14.16
C VAL A 155 8.96 -1.80 14.28
N PRO A 156 8.83 -0.49 14.00
CA PRO A 156 7.55 0.17 13.97
C PRO A 156 6.63 -0.44 12.91
N VAL A 157 5.36 -0.59 13.24
CA VAL A 157 4.32 -1.10 12.32
C VAL A 157 3.18 -0.09 12.23
N ILE A 158 2.92 0.39 11.02
CA ILE A 158 1.77 1.23 10.69
C ILE A 158 0.75 0.37 9.96
N ILE A 159 -0.48 0.35 10.42
CA ILE A 159 -1.61 -0.19 9.67
C ILE A 159 -2.18 0.94 8.81
N PHE A 160 -2.22 0.75 7.49
CA PHE A 160 -2.69 1.73 6.52
C PHE A 160 -3.76 1.09 5.63
N SER A 161 -5.04 1.33 5.93
CA SER A 161 -6.16 0.60 5.32
C SER A 161 -7.27 1.54 4.82
N SER A 162 -7.99 1.10 3.79
CA SER A 162 -9.15 1.83 3.25
C SER A 162 -10.33 1.88 4.24
N LEU A 163 -10.44 0.89 5.12
CA LEU A 163 -11.48 0.83 6.14
C LEU A 163 -10.86 0.89 7.53
N VAL A 164 -11.13 1.97 8.26
CA VAL A 164 -10.67 2.17 9.63
C VAL A 164 -11.88 2.49 10.52
N THR A 165 -12.43 1.46 11.16
CA THR A 165 -13.45 1.61 12.21
C THR A 165 -12.81 1.76 13.59
N GLU A 166 -13.58 2.27 14.57
CA GLU A 166 -13.11 2.36 15.95
C GLU A 166 -12.72 0.99 16.52
N GLU A 167 -13.46 -0.06 16.20
CA GLU A 167 -13.15 -1.43 16.60
C GLU A 167 -11.81 -1.91 16.02
N MET A 168 -11.54 -1.59 14.75
CA MET A 168 -10.26 -1.90 14.11
C MET A 168 -9.12 -1.11 14.72
N ARG A 169 -9.32 0.16 15.11
CA ARG A 169 -8.31 0.96 15.82
C ARG A 169 -7.96 0.34 17.18
N ILE A 170 -8.98 -0.03 17.95
CA ILE A 170 -8.79 -0.71 19.25
C ILE A 170 -8.02 -2.01 19.05
N LYS A 171 -8.41 -2.82 18.07
CA LYS A 171 -7.75 -4.09 17.76
C LYS A 171 -6.29 -3.88 17.33
N GLY A 172 -6.01 -2.97 16.42
CA GLY A 172 -4.65 -2.65 15.97
C GLY A 172 -3.75 -2.25 17.14
N LYS A 173 -4.25 -1.38 18.02
CA LYS A 173 -3.54 -0.96 19.24
C LYS A 173 -3.27 -2.12 20.20
N GLN A 174 -4.26 -3.02 20.42
CA GLN A 174 -4.09 -4.22 21.25
C GLN A 174 -3.04 -5.19 20.68
N LEU A 175 -2.89 -5.23 19.36
CA LEU A 175 -1.88 -6.04 18.67
C LEU A 175 -0.49 -5.41 18.68
N GLY A 176 -0.37 -4.16 19.15
CA GLY A 176 0.88 -3.42 19.28
C GLY A 176 1.26 -2.60 18.03
N ALA A 177 0.33 -2.34 17.10
CA ALA A 177 0.56 -1.39 16.03
C ALA A 177 0.96 -0.02 16.63
N ASP A 178 1.98 0.61 16.05
CA ASP A 178 2.46 1.91 16.50
C ASP A 178 1.52 3.02 16.05
N GLU A 179 0.88 2.85 14.87
CA GLU A 179 -0.16 3.75 14.37
C GLU A 179 -1.12 3.02 13.42
N GLN A 180 -2.31 3.58 13.25
CA GLN A 180 -3.30 3.10 12.29
C GLN A 180 -3.98 4.26 11.58
N LEU A 181 -3.85 4.30 10.25
CA LEU A 181 -4.25 5.40 9.39
C LEU A 181 -5.15 4.94 8.25
N SER A 182 -5.96 5.86 7.75
CA SER A 182 -6.78 5.67 6.56
C SER A 182 -5.99 5.96 5.28
N LYS A 183 -6.16 5.15 4.22
CA LYS A 183 -5.42 5.30 2.95
C LYS A 183 -5.53 6.67 2.28
N PRO A 184 -6.65 7.43 2.35
CA PRO A 184 -6.68 8.79 1.86
C PRO A 184 -5.67 9.74 2.55
N GLU A 185 -5.29 9.45 3.80
CA GLU A 185 -4.42 10.31 4.62
C GLU A 185 -2.92 10.09 4.35
N ILE A 186 -2.51 10.12 3.08
CA ILE A 186 -1.11 9.82 2.70
C ILE A 186 -0.11 10.87 3.24
N GLY A 187 -0.51 12.13 3.33
CA GLY A 187 0.31 13.18 3.95
C GLY A 187 0.55 12.89 5.42
N HIS A 188 -0.51 12.52 6.15
CA HIS A 188 -0.41 12.13 7.55
C HIS A 188 0.43 10.86 7.75
N LEU A 189 0.35 9.89 6.82
CA LEU A 189 1.24 8.72 6.85
C LEU A 189 2.71 9.14 6.82
N VAL A 190 3.09 10.08 5.96
CA VAL A 190 4.46 10.57 5.85
C VAL A 190 4.92 11.24 7.15
N ASP A 191 4.10 12.08 7.76
CA ASP A 191 4.41 12.74 9.04
C ASP A 191 4.61 11.73 10.17
N VAL A 192 3.75 10.71 10.24
CA VAL A 192 3.86 9.63 11.23
C VAL A 192 5.12 8.80 11.01
N MET A 193 5.45 8.46 9.75
CA MET A 193 6.69 7.75 9.40
C MET A 193 7.92 8.53 9.88
N ASP A 194 7.96 9.84 9.61
CA ASP A 194 9.05 10.71 10.05
C ASP A 194 9.23 10.65 11.58
N GLY A 195 8.14 10.82 12.31
CA GLY A 195 8.17 10.80 13.78
C GLY A 195 8.58 9.43 14.36
N LEU A 196 8.17 8.33 13.77
CA LEU A 196 8.54 6.97 14.21
C LEU A 196 10.02 6.68 13.94
N LEU A 197 10.53 7.08 12.77
CA LEU A 197 11.92 6.86 12.38
C LEU A 197 12.89 7.74 13.21
N GLU A 198 12.52 8.97 13.51
CA GLU A 198 13.30 9.87 14.37
C GLU A 198 13.42 9.33 15.79
N ARG A 199 12.31 8.88 16.39
CA ARG A 199 12.31 8.23 17.72
C ARG A 199 13.18 6.98 17.74
N ARG A 200 13.13 6.16 16.69
CA ARG A 200 13.98 4.97 16.57
C ARG A 200 15.47 5.33 16.46
N GLY A 201 15.82 6.32 15.63
CA GLY A 201 17.20 6.81 15.50
C GLY A 201 17.78 7.34 16.80
N SER A 202 16.97 8.01 17.62
CA SER A 202 17.36 8.54 18.95
C SER A 202 17.58 7.44 20.00
N ASN A 203 16.93 6.27 19.85
CA ASN A 203 17.07 5.14 20.76
C ASN A 203 18.26 4.21 20.42
N LEU A 204 18.93 4.44 19.27
CA LEU A 204 20.05 3.63 18.79
C LEU A 204 21.42 4.29 19.01
N ASN A 205 21.42 5.54 19.48
CA ASN A 205 22.60 6.29 19.91
C ASN A 205 22.73 6.27 21.45
#